data_009c86a397196473f4e50cecb4491ff4
#
_entry.id   009c86a397196473f4e50cecb4491ff4
#
_cell.length_a   1.000
_cell.length_b   1.000
_cell.length_c   1.000
_cell.angle_alpha   90.00
_cell.angle_beta   90.00
_cell.angle_gamma   90.00
#
_symmetry.space_group_name_H-M   'P 1'
#
loop_
_entity.id
_entity.type
_entity.pdbx_description
1 polymer ?
#
loop_
_entity_poly.entity_id
_entity_poly.type
_entity_poly.pdbx_seq_one_letter_code
_entity_poly.pdbx_strand_id
1 'polypeptide(L)'
;ETDIAEIEAYLLSRPDITHVTSSFGGTPSRYNLVRSIALPAMSYGELIVDYTDADALKSSIPGLPQYLTEHYPDAYVRIKRYNLMYEDFPVELMFCGPDPAVLKSLSAQAEQIMNDEPTATLVTNNWEPEAPVLMVDYSQPIARQAGLSRTDVGLSLLSATDGLPVGSYYEGTTAMPIYI
;
A
#
# COMPACT_ATOMS: atom_id res chain seq x y z
N GLU A 1 -2.11 5.05 12.03
CA GLU A 1 -1.51 4.54 13.30
C GLU A 1 -2.60 4.31 14.34
N THR A 2 -3.48 5.27 14.57
CA THR A 2 -4.60 5.14 15.52
C THR A 2 -5.50 3.95 15.19
N ASP A 3 -5.93 3.82 13.95
CA ASP A 3 -6.81 2.73 13.49
C ASP A 3 -6.18 1.34 13.70
N ILE A 4 -4.88 1.21 13.45
CA ILE A 4 -4.15 -0.04 13.70
C ILE A 4 -4.17 -0.40 15.19
N ALA A 5 -3.96 0.58 16.08
CA ALA A 5 -4.00 0.35 17.52
C ALA A 5 -5.41 -0.02 18.00
N GLU A 6 -6.46 0.57 17.43
CA GLU A 6 -7.85 0.21 17.73
C GLU A 6 -8.19 -1.19 17.27
N ILE A 7 -7.78 -1.57 16.04
CA ILE A 7 -7.97 -2.92 15.51
C ILE A 7 -7.21 -3.95 16.38
N GLU A 8 -5.97 -3.65 16.76
CA GLU A 8 -5.19 -4.49 17.67
C GLU A 8 -5.90 -4.71 19.00
N ALA A 9 -6.37 -3.62 19.63
CA ALA A 9 -7.10 -3.69 20.90
C ALA A 9 -8.40 -4.51 20.78
N TYR A 10 -9.14 -4.34 19.67
CA TYR A 10 -10.32 -5.14 19.38
C TYR A 10 -9.98 -6.63 19.24
N LEU A 11 -8.96 -6.96 18.46
CA LEU A 11 -8.54 -8.34 18.25
C LEU A 11 -8.08 -8.99 19.57
N LEU A 12 -7.27 -8.30 20.36
CA LEU A 12 -6.82 -8.79 21.68
C LEU A 12 -7.94 -8.95 22.71
N SER A 13 -9.07 -8.28 22.53
CA SER A 13 -10.25 -8.45 23.40
C SER A 13 -11.00 -9.78 23.15
N ARG A 14 -10.70 -10.46 22.06
CA ARG A 14 -11.37 -11.71 21.67
C ARG A 14 -10.72 -12.91 22.35
N PRO A 15 -11.53 -13.84 22.87
CA PRO A 15 -11.00 -15.02 23.59
C PRO A 15 -10.34 -16.07 22.67
N ASP A 16 -10.59 -16.01 21.38
CA ASP A 16 -10.04 -16.92 20.37
C ASP A 16 -8.68 -16.47 19.82
N ILE A 17 -8.19 -15.28 20.22
CA ILE A 17 -6.90 -14.72 19.79
C ILE A 17 -5.91 -14.74 20.96
N THR A 18 -4.69 -15.23 20.69
CA THR A 18 -3.63 -15.33 21.68
C THR A 18 -2.63 -14.20 21.60
N HIS A 19 -2.24 -13.81 20.38
CA HIS A 19 -1.28 -12.75 20.13
C HIS A 19 -1.65 -11.94 18.90
N VAL A 20 -1.31 -10.66 18.93
CA VAL A 20 -1.37 -9.75 17.78
C VAL A 20 -0.04 -9.02 17.70
N THR A 21 0.56 -8.99 16.51
CA THR A 21 1.76 -8.21 16.22
C THR A 21 1.42 -7.21 15.14
N SER A 22 1.55 -5.92 15.44
CA SER A 22 1.24 -4.83 14.53
C SER A 22 2.49 -4.23 13.91
N SER A 23 2.43 -3.90 12.63
CA SER A 23 3.44 -3.15 11.90
C SER A 23 2.79 -1.99 11.17
N PHE A 24 3.42 -0.82 11.25
CA PHE A 24 2.94 0.39 10.59
C PHE A 24 4.02 0.95 9.66
N GLY A 25 3.60 1.49 8.52
CA GLY A 25 4.51 2.09 7.53
C GLY A 25 5.27 1.09 6.67
N GLY A 26 5.13 -0.21 6.91
CA GLY A 26 5.81 -1.25 6.14
C GLY A 26 5.53 -2.65 6.65
N THR A 27 5.95 -3.62 5.86
CA THR A 27 5.88 -5.04 6.19
C THR A 27 6.88 -5.37 7.29
N PRO A 28 6.52 -6.13 8.33
CA PRO A 28 7.49 -6.62 9.31
C PRO A 28 8.58 -7.48 8.69
N SER A 29 9.66 -7.68 9.40
CA SER A 29 10.79 -8.51 8.96
C SER A 29 10.33 -9.86 8.42
N ARG A 30 10.99 -10.35 7.37
CA ARG A 30 10.63 -11.62 6.75
C ARG A 30 10.82 -12.78 7.74
N TYR A 31 9.71 -13.42 8.07
CA TYR A 31 9.67 -14.63 8.91
C TYR A 31 9.14 -15.86 8.14
N ASN A 32 8.76 -15.69 6.88
CA ASN A 32 8.34 -16.74 5.95
C ASN A 32 8.89 -16.46 4.55
N LEU A 33 9.33 -17.51 3.84
CA LEU A 33 9.95 -17.42 2.52
C LEU A 33 8.97 -16.99 1.41
N VAL A 34 7.72 -17.40 1.54
CA VAL A 34 6.66 -17.18 0.50
C VAL A 34 5.80 -15.96 0.76
N ARG A 35 6.31 -15.00 1.51
CA ARG A 35 5.59 -13.79 1.85
C ARG A 35 5.86 -12.66 0.86
N SER A 36 4.81 -12.01 0.37
CA SER A 36 4.90 -10.72 -0.33
C SER A 36 5.36 -9.64 0.64
N ILE A 37 6.23 -8.77 0.19
CA ILE A 37 6.67 -7.59 0.94
C ILE A 37 6.04 -6.37 0.26
N ALA A 38 5.21 -5.64 0.99
CA ALA A 38 4.68 -4.38 0.53
C ALA A 38 5.76 -3.29 0.53
N LEU A 39 5.67 -2.38 -0.41
CA LEU A 39 6.51 -1.18 -0.39
C LEU A 39 6.19 -0.35 0.85
N PRO A 40 7.19 0.27 1.49
CA PRO A 40 6.95 1.15 2.62
C PRO A 40 6.02 2.31 2.23
N ALA A 41 4.96 2.50 3.02
CA ALA A 41 4.01 3.60 2.85
C ALA A 41 3.40 3.97 4.20
N MET A 42 3.25 5.26 4.48
CA MET A 42 2.64 5.75 5.73
C MET A 42 1.16 5.35 5.88
N SER A 43 0.50 5.00 4.78
CA SER A 43 -0.87 4.47 4.76
C SER A 43 -0.94 2.94 4.91
N TYR A 44 0.19 2.25 5.00
CA TYR A 44 0.24 0.79 5.13
C TYR A 44 0.29 0.36 6.59
N GLY A 45 -0.52 -0.63 6.94
CA GLY A 45 -0.47 -1.31 8.22
C GLY A 45 -0.72 -2.80 8.06
N GLU A 46 -0.06 -3.61 8.87
CA GLU A 46 -0.21 -5.05 8.86
C GLU A 46 -0.27 -5.60 10.27
N LEU A 47 -1.22 -6.50 10.51
CA LEU A 47 -1.37 -7.21 11.77
C LEU A 47 -1.20 -8.71 11.51
N ILE A 48 -0.35 -9.34 12.31
CA ILE A 48 -0.19 -10.80 12.36
C ILE A 48 -0.96 -11.26 13.59
N VAL A 49 -1.91 -12.16 13.38
CA VAL A 49 -2.85 -12.59 14.41
C VAL A 49 -2.70 -14.08 14.65
N ASP A 50 -2.37 -14.46 15.87
CA ASP A 50 -2.28 -15.84 16.31
C ASP A 50 -3.56 -16.25 17.04
N TYR A 51 -4.18 -17.31 16.56
CA TYR A 51 -5.39 -17.88 17.15
C TYR A 51 -5.06 -19.04 18.09
N THR A 52 -5.99 -19.34 19.00
CA THR A 52 -5.86 -20.46 19.95
C THR A 52 -5.72 -21.79 19.23
N ASP A 53 -6.44 -21.98 18.13
CA ASP A 53 -6.39 -23.15 17.28
C ASP A 53 -6.93 -22.88 15.86
N ALA A 54 -6.81 -23.87 14.99
CA ALA A 54 -7.22 -23.77 13.59
C ALA A 54 -8.75 -23.66 13.40
N ASP A 55 -9.55 -24.15 14.31
CA ASP A 55 -11.01 -24.10 14.20
C ASP A 55 -11.53 -22.73 14.66
N ALA A 56 -10.92 -22.15 15.68
CA ALA A 56 -11.11 -20.75 16.07
C ALA A 56 -10.81 -19.80 14.90
N LEU A 57 -9.68 -19.99 14.22
CA LEU A 57 -9.32 -19.23 13.02
C LEU A 57 -10.39 -19.36 11.92
N LYS A 58 -10.82 -20.58 11.58
CA LYS A 58 -11.82 -20.81 10.52
C LYS A 58 -13.17 -20.17 10.85
N SER A 59 -13.56 -20.19 12.11
CA SER A 59 -14.82 -19.62 12.59
C SER A 59 -14.80 -18.09 12.62
N SER A 60 -13.65 -17.50 12.86
CA SER A 60 -13.44 -16.06 12.98
C SER A 60 -13.40 -15.34 11.63
N ILE A 61 -12.76 -15.95 10.63
CA ILE A 61 -12.51 -15.29 9.34
C ILE A 61 -13.78 -14.78 8.64
N PRO A 62 -14.91 -15.49 8.57
CA PRO A 62 -16.07 -15.02 7.82
C PRO A 62 -16.68 -13.70 8.29
N GLY A 63 -16.62 -13.40 9.58
CA GLY A 63 -17.19 -12.17 10.16
C GLY A 63 -16.25 -10.99 10.24
N LEU A 64 -14.95 -11.23 10.21
CA LEU A 64 -13.96 -10.21 10.42
C LEU A 64 -13.83 -9.18 9.27
N PRO A 65 -13.87 -9.56 7.98
CA PRO A 65 -13.87 -8.61 6.88
C PRO A 65 -15.03 -7.63 6.93
N GLN A 66 -16.24 -8.13 7.22
CA GLN A 66 -17.43 -7.28 7.32
C GLN A 66 -17.27 -6.28 8.46
N TYR A 67 -16.88 -6.73 9.64
CA TYR A 67 -16.66 -5.84 10.78
C TYR A 67 -15.66 -4.73 10.46
N LEU A 68 -14.51 -5.07 9.86
CA LEU A 68 -13.47 -4.11 9.53
C LEU A 68 -13.90 -3.12 8.44
N THR A 69 -14.63 -3.57 7.42
CA THR A 69 -15.14 -2.68 6.37
C THR A 69 -16.21 -1.70 6.91
N GLU A 70 -17.07 -2.15 7.83
CA GLU A 70 -18.09 -1.28 8.44
C GLU A 70 -17.47 -0.22 9.36
N HIS A 71 -16.40 -0.55 10.09
CA HIS A 71 -15.78 0.37 11.04
C HIS A 71 -14.68 1.24 10.42
N TYR A 72 -14.05 0.77 9.34
CA TYR A 72 -12.95 1.45 8.64
C TYR A 72 -13.23 1.52 7.12
N PRO A 73 -14.25 2.26 6.69
CA PRO A 73 -14.70 2.28 5.28
C PRO A 73 -13.66 2.85 4.31
N ASP A 74 -12.72 3.66 4.81
CA ASP A 74 -11.63 4.24 4.01
C ASP A 74 -10.41 3.31 3.90
N ALA A 75 -10.43 2.16 4.58
CA ALA A 75 -9.34 1.20 4.55
C ALA A 75 -9.60 0.05 3.58
N TYR A 76 -8.60 -0.24 2.74
CA TYR A 76 -8.58 -1.48 1.97
C TYR A 76 -8.10 -2.61 2.86
N VAL A 77 -9.03 -3.41 3.37
CA VAL A 77 -8.71 -4.48 4.32
C VAL A 77 -8.63 -5.83 3.60
N ARG A 78 -7.48 -6.47 3.71
CA ARG A 78 -7.23 -7.81 3.17
C ARG A 78 -6.87 -8.78 4.29
N ILE A 79 -7.61 -9.87 4.40
CA ILE A 79 -7.32 -10.96 5.35
C ILE A 79 -6.76 -12.15 4.57
N LYS A 80 -5.56 -12.58 4.93
CA LYS A 80 -4.88 -13.71 4.30
C LYS A 80 -4.44 -14.71 5.36
N ARG A 81 -4.76 -15.97 5.15
CA ARG A 81 -4.19 -17.05 5.96
C ARG A 81 -2.77 -17.35 5.51
N TYR A 82 -1.95 -17.76 6.43
CA TYR A 82 -0.64 -18.33 6.10
C TYR A 82 -0.80 -19.58 5.24
N ASN A 83 -0.09 -19.62 4.13
CA ASN A 83 0.09 -20.83 3.34
C ASN A 83 1.55 -20.93 2.87
N LEU A 84 1.95 -22.11 2.39
CA LEU A 84 3.30 -22.36 1.88
C LEU A 84 3.45 -22.05 0.38
N MET A 85 2.36 -21.67 -0.28
CA MET A 85 2.37 -21.30 -1.71
C MET A 85 2.35 -19.78 -1.85
N TYR A 86 3.18 -19.28 -2.75
CA TYR A 86 3.12 -17.88 -3.13
C TYR A 86 1.90 -17.66 -4.04
N GLU A 87 0.87 -17.10 -3.49
CA GLU A 87 -0.35 -16.74 -4.20
C GLU A 87 -0.86 -15.41 -3.66
N ASP A 88 -0.79 -14.37 -4.49
CA ASP A 88 -1.29 -13.07 -4.06
C ASP A 88 -2.81 -13.02 -4.20
N PHE A 89 -3.35 -13.46 -5.33
CA PHE A 89 -4.77 -13.51 -5.59
C PHE A 89 -5.16 -14.89 -6.14
N PRO A 90 -6.29 -15.47 -5.71
CA PRO A 90 -6.75 -16.78 -6.20
C PRO A 90 -7.21 -16.74 -7.67
N VAL A 91 -7.59 -15.57 -8.16
CA VAL A 91 -7.97 -15.34 -9.56
C VAL A 91 -7.26 -14.09 -10.07
N GLU A 92 -6.49 -14.26 -11.15
CA GLU A 92 -5.79 -13.18 -11.81
C GLU A 92 -6.09 -13.22 -13.32
N LEU A 93 -6.44 -12.05 -13.87
CA LEU A 93 -6.61 -11.87 -15.32
C LEU A 93 -5.50 -10.94 -15.82
N MET A 94 -4.78 -11.39 -16.85
CA MET A 94 -3.71 -10.61 -17.45
C MET A 94 -4.07 -10.21 -18.88
N PHE A 95 -4.06 -8.92 -19.17
CA PHE A 95 -4.21 -8.37 -20.50
C PHE A 95 -2.87 -7.83 -20.99
N CYS A 96 -2.44 -8.26 -22.17
CA CYS A 96 -1.19 -7.82 -22.80
C CYS A 96 -1.46 -7.20 -24.16
N GLY A 97 -0.84 -6.08 -24.45
CA GLY A 97 -0.98 -5.39 -25.72
C GLY A 97 -0.16 -4.12 -25.81
N PRO A 98 -0.01 -3.54 -27.00
CA PRO A 98 0.80 -2.34 -27.20
C PRO A 98 0.08 -1.04 -26.84
N ASP A 99 -1.25 -1.04 -26.75
CA ASP A 99 -2.05 0.17 -26.54
C ASP A 99 -2.60 0.23 -25.10
N PRO A 100 -2.10 1.15 -24.28
CA PRO A 100 -2.56 1.32 -22.88
C PRO A 100 -4.04 1.68 -22.77
N ALA A 101 -4.62 2.42 -23.73
CA ALA A 101 -6.02 2.82 -23.65
C ALA A 101 -6.94 1.60 -23.83
N VAL A 102 -6.58 0.70 -24.74
CA VAL A 102 -7.29 -0.57 -24.93
C VAL A 102 -7.16 -1.45 -23.69
N LEU A 103 -5.95 -1.56 -23.11
CA LEU A 103 -5.73 -2.35 -21.88
C LEU A 103 -6.55 -1.81 -20.71
N LYS A 104 -6.58 -0.50 -20.48
CA LYS A 104 -7.41 0.13 -19.45
C LYS A 104 -8.90 -0.17 -19.65
N SER A 105 -9.37 -0.09 -20.90
CA SER A 105 -10.77 -0.42 -21.23
C SER A 105 -11.11 -1.89 -20.94
N LEU A 106 -10.23 -2.81 -21.29
CA LEU A 106 -10.41 -4.24 -21.00
C LEU A 106 -10.38 -4.53 -19.49
N SER A 107 -9.47 -3.90 -18.77
CA SER A 107 -9.39 -4.01 -17.30
C SER A 107 -10.68 -3.54 -16.65
N ALA A 108 -11.21 -2.37 -17.05
CA ALA A 108 -12.47 -1.85 -16.50
C ALA A 108 -13.67 -2.78 -16.78
N GLN A 109 -13.73 -3.38 -17.98
CA GLN A 109 -14.78 -4.36 -18.30
C GLN A 109 -14.66 -5.63 -17.45
N ALA A 110 -13.43 -6.12 -17.26
CA ALA A 110 -13.19 -7.30 -16.42
C ALA A 110 -13.55 -7.03 -14.97
N GLU A 111 -13.17 -5.85 -14.42
CA GLU A 111 -13.55 -5.44 -13.08
C GLU A 111 -15.06 -5.38 -12.90
N GLN A 112 -15.78 -4.83 -13.86
CA GLN A 112 -17.24 -4.80 -13.80
C GLN A 112 -17.83 -6.20 -13.75
N ILE A 113 -17.38 -7.11 -14.62
CA ILE A 113 -17.85 -8.50 -14.65
C ILE A 113 -17.54 -9.21 -13.32
N MET A 114 -16.34 -8.99 -12.76
CA MET A 114 -15.95 -9.60 -11.49
C MET A 114 -16.75 -9.02 -10.31
N ASN A 115 -17.01 -7.73 -10.29
CA ASN A 115 -17.80 -7.08 -9.24
C ASN A 115 -19.30 -7.48 -9.28
N ASP A 116 -19.80 -7.86 -10.46
CA ASP A 116 -21.17 -8.37 -10.62
C ASP A 116 -21.31 -9.83 -10.12
N GLU A 117 -20.19 -10.52 -9.88
CA GLU A 117 -20.18 -11.89 -9.34
C GLU A 117 -20.27 -11.86 -7.80
N PRO A 118 -21.33 -12.38 -7.17
CA PRO A 118 -21.53 -12.28 -5.72
C PRO A 118 -20.45 -12.94 -4.85
N THR A 119 -19.67 -13.84 -5.43
CA THR A 119 -18.59 -14.56 -4.73
C THR A 119 -17.24 -13.86 -4.84
N ALA A 120 -17.09 -12.89 -5.75
CA ALA A 120 -15.88 -12.12 -5.91
C ALA A 120 -15.83 -11.00 -4.87
N THR A 121 -14.68 -10.86 -4.22
CA THR A 121 -14.43 -9.83 -3.22
C THR A 121 -13.07 -9.18 -3.47
N LEU A 122 -12.91 -7.92 -3.08
CA LEU A 122 -11.66 -7.18 -3.20
C LEU A 122 -11.11 -7.16 -4.65
N VAL A 123 -12.00 -6.97 -5.61
CA VAL A 123 -11.58 -6.82 -7.02
C VAL A 123 -10.77 -5.55 -7.17
N THR A 124 -9.58 -5.68 -7.75
CA THR A 124 -8.65 -4.57 -7.94
C THR A 124 -7.84 -4.76 -9.22
N ASN A 125 -7.27 -3.71 -9.74
CA ASN A 125 -6.32 -3.75 -10.86
C ASN A 125 -4.98 -3.13 -10.45
N ASN A 126 -3.95 -3.37 -11.23
CA ASN A 126 -2.62 -2.83 -11.01
C ASN A 126 -2.36 -1.50 -11.76
N TRP A 127 -3.38 -0.91 -12.40
CA TRP A 127 -3.34 0.47 -12.84
C TRP A 127 -3.68 1.34 -11.63
N GLU A 128 -2.68 2.00 -11.08
CA GLU A 128 -2.90 2.97 -10.03
C GLU A 128 -3.66 4.21 -10.56
N PRO A 129 -4.30 5.00 -9.68
CA PRO A 129 -4.89 6.27 -10.08
C PRO A 129 -3.90 7.17 -10.80
N GLU A 130 -4.36 7.88 -11.82
CA GLU A 130 -3.51 8.83 -12.55
C GLU A 130 -3.05 9.94 -11.61
N ALA A 131 -1.73 10.09 -11.48
CA ALA A 131 -1.12 11.16 -10.71
C ALA A 131 -0.83 12.36 -11.62
N PRO A 132 -1.04 13.59 -11.18
CA PRO A 132 -0.63 14.77 -11.91
C PRO A 132 0.89 14.81 -12.05
N VAL A 133 1.38 15.09 -13.25
CA VAL A 133 2.82 15.18 -13.53
C VAL A 133 3.16 16.61 -13.94
N LEU A 134 4.14 17.20 -13.27
CA LEU A 134 4.69 18.50 -13.66
C LEU A 134 5.70 18.31 -14.79
N MET A 135 5.31 18.69 -16.01
CA MET A 135 6.20 18.68 -17.18
C MET A 135 6.89 20.03 -17.32
N VAL A 136 8.20 20.05 -17.12
CA VAL A 136 9.00 21.28 -17.21
C VAL A 136 9.55 21.44 -18.62
N ASP A 137 9.20 22.54 -19.29
CA ASP A 137 9.79 22.92 -20.56
C ASP A 137 11.09 23.71 -20.33
N TYR A 138 12.22 22.98 -20.37
CA TYR A 138 13.54 23.54 -20.14
C TYR A 138 14.17 24.07 -21.42
N SER A 139 14.28 25.42 -21.52
CA SER A 139 15.01 26.07 -22.61
C SER A 139 16.50 26.23 -22.27
N GLN A 140 17.35 25.36 -22.82
CA GLN A 140 18.79 25.41 -22.59
C GLN A 140 19.45 26.73 -23.00
N PRO A 141 19.09 27.40 -24.13
CA PRO A 141 19.66 28.69 -24.50
C PRO A 141 19.37 29.78 -23.47
N ILE A 142 18.13 29.86 -22.99
CA ILE A 142 17.71 30.86 -21.99
C ILE A 142 18.40 30.60 -20.65
N ALA A 143 18.44 29.36 -20.21
CA ALA A 143 19.11 28.97 -18.97
C ALA A 143 20.60 29.35 -18.99
N ARG A 144 21.31 29.08 -20.09
CA ARG A 144 22.72 29.49 -20.25
C ARG A 144 22.92 31.01 -20.19
N GLN A 145 22.03 31.79 -20.80
CA GLN A 145 22.08 33.24 -20.70
C GLN A 145 21.90 33.74 -19.26
N ALA A 146 21.04 33.05 -18.50
CA ALA A 146 20.84 33.34 -17.09
C ALA A 146 21.90 32.73 -16.15
N GLY A 147 22.90 32.04 -16.68
CA GLY A 147 23.96 31.39 -15.89
C GLY A 147 23.48 30.14 -15.12
N LEU A 148 22.31 29.58 -15.51
CA LEU A 148 21.71 28.42 -14.84
C LEU A 148 22.04 27.12 -15.56
N SER A 149 22.39 26.10 -14.81
CA SER A 149 22.52 24.74 -15.30
C SER A 149 21.19 23.97 -15.19
N ARG A 150 21.09 22.83 -15.87
CA ARG A 150 19.94 21.92 -15.71
C ARG A 150 19.82 21.42 -14.28
N THR A 151 20.95 21.23 -13.58
CA THR A 151 20.98 20.81 -12.18
C THR A 151 20.38 21.88 -11.27
N ASP A 152 20.68 23.17 -11.49
CA ASP A 152 20.11 24.26 -10.67
C ASP A 152 18.60 24.32 -10.80
N VAL A 153 18.08 24.17 -12.02
CA VAL A 153 16.63 24.10 -12.27
C VAL A 153 16.01 22.86 -11.62
N GLY A 154 16.67 21.70 -11.72
CA GLY A 154 16.21 20.45 -11.11
C GLY A 154 16.15 20.54 -9.58
N LEU A 155 17.18 21.11 -8.94
CA LEU A 155 17.20 21.32 -7.49
C LEU A 155 16.12 22.31 -7.03
N SER A 156 15.90 23.39 -7.79
CA SER A 156 14.83 24.35 -7.49
C SER A 156 13.45 23.71 -7.57
N LEU A 157 13.21 22.85 -8.56
CA LEU A 157 11.96 22.09 -8.68
C LEU A 157 11.79 21.10 -7.53
N LEU A 158 12.83 20.34 -7.23
CA LEU A 158 12.81 19.39 -6.11
C LEU A 158 12.49 20.09 -4.79
N SER A 159 13.12 21.23 -4.51
CA SER A 159 12.83 22.03 -3.32
C SER A 159 11.37 22.55 -3.30
N ALA A 160 10.80 22.86 -4.46
CA ALA A 160 9.44 23.39 -4.56
C ALA A 160 8.33 22.33 -4.49
N THR A 161 8.63 21.06 -4.81
CA THR A 161 7.65 19.95 -4.87
C THR A 161 7.82 18.98 -3.72
N ASP A 162 8.93 18.27 -3.68
CA ASP A 162 9.16 17.16 -2.74
C ASP A 162 9.99 17.57 -1.50
N GLY A 163 10.60 18.74 -1.56
CA GLY A 163 11.57 19.21 -0.58
C GLY A 163 12.99 18.66 -0.82
N LEU A 164 13.99 19.49 -0.56
CA LEU A 164 15.39 19.10 -0.63
C LEU A 164 15.88 18.64 0.74
N PRO A 165 16.35 17.38 0.90
CA PRO A 165 16.88 16.91 2.18
C PRO A 165 18.20 17.62 2.49
N VAL A 166 18.25 18.34 3.60
CA VAL A 166 19.41 19.15 4.01
C VAL A 166 20.10 18.62 5.25
N GLY A 167 19.51 17.66 5.94
CA GLY A 167 20.10 17.07 7.14
C GLY A 167 19.14 16.13 7.85
N SER A 168 19.53 15.71 9.04
CA SER A 168 18.68 14.87 9.91
C SER A 168 18.75 15.38 11.33
N TYR A 169 17.62 15.42 11.97
CA TYR A 169 17.49 15.61 13.41
C TYR A 169 17.35 14.23 14.08
N TYR A 170 18.03 14.04 15.21
CA TYR A 170 17.99 12.79 15.95
C TYR A 170 17.27 12.97 17.28
N GLU A 171 16.26 12.15 17.51
CA GLU A 171 15.62 11.99 18.81
C GLU A 171 15.92 10.57 19.33
N GLY A 172 16.87 10.48 20.26
CA GLY A 172 17.42 9.20 20.66
C GLY A 172 18.09 8.47 19.50
N THR A 173 17.57 7.31 19.11
CA THR A 173 18.04 6.51 17.98
C THR A 173 17.27 6.75 16.69
N THR A 174 16.21 7.57 16.73
CA THR A 174 15.36 7.85 15.57
C THR A 174 15.88 9.05 14.79
N ALA A 175 16.19 8.84 13.52
CA ALA A 175 16.59 9.91 12.60
C ALA A 175 15.36 10.47 11.87
N MET A 176 15.13 11.77 11.99
CA MET A 176 14.07 12.49 11.28
C MET A 176 14.72 13.38 10.21
N PRO A 177 14.43 13.19 8.91
CA PRO A 177 15.02 14.01 7.87
C PRO A 177 14.47 15.44 7.91
N ILE A 178 15.35 16.41 7.63
CA ILE A 178 14.99 17.83 7.52
C ILE A 178 14.95 18.17 6.04
N TYR A 179 13.82 18.71 5.58
CA TYR A 179 13.61 19.18 4.20
C TYR A 179 13.43 20.69 4.15
N ILE A 180 13.89 21.31 3.04
CA ILE A 180 13.64 22.72 2.69
C ILE A 180 13.01 22.84 1.31
#